data_b93aafe89e4975c917b7e4078777fbe5
#
_entry.id   b93aafe89e4975c917b7e4078777fbe5
#
_cell.length_a   1.000
_cell.length_b   1.000
_cell.length_c   1.000
_cell.angle_alpha   90.00
_cell.angle_beta   90.00
_cell.angle_gamma   90.00
#
_symmetry.space_group_name_H-M   'P 1'
#
loop_
_entity.id
_entity.type
_entity.pdbx_description
1 polymer ?
#
loop_
_entity_poly.entity_id
_entity_poly.type
_entity_poly.pdbx_seq_one_letter_code
_entity_poly.pdbx_strand_id
1 'polypeptide(L)'
;MTRPLTHALFVNSGILGQRTFARFIQNAFTGQQEGVRATQIVLTEGLTPAERVLRRVVCSRLWRDGWAGMTNLDFMRYRAEWNAGWLARKRIRQLEQSGARFDVLHFHRQATSYASLRRIRTTPTIISIDCTQRCAMQSARSRLEARTYAPNVRRDGDIFRAAQLIISTSRWAADCLRDEYPDCTTEIAIMPNPVQLDGFDPTWIEERYARATETPGYRPRVLFMGGDFRRKGGYDLLAAWRDGQLGQHASLDLVTSSPVESRFLSAGVAVHVGVAAHSPEWRALWRDADLFVLPTWDEAFGMVFQEAAAAGLPAIGTRINAVPEVINDGQSGLLVAPGASEPLIRALNQLIASAERRRDMGARARDFIVQSAHPDAYRRTLAAAIQRVANSTQPARTIR
;
A
#
# COMPACT_ATOMS: atom_id res chain seq x y z
N MET A 1 -30.49 -23.00 11.86
CA MET A 1 -29.19 -23.36 12.45
C MET A 1 -28.25 -22.19 12.24
N THR A 2 -27.88 -21.46 13.27
CA THR A 2 -26.87 -20.39 13.20
C THR A 2 -25.53 -21.03 12.86
N ARG A 3 -24.89 -20.58 11.77
CA ARG A 3 -23.51 -21.04 11.41
C ARG A 3 -22.59 -20.77 12.61
N PRO A 4 -21.70 -21.73 12.94
CA PRO A 4 -20.73 -21.52 14.00
C PRO A 4 -19.86 -20.30 13.67
N LEU A 5 -19.56 -19.49 14.68
CA LEU A 5 -18.75 -18.28 14.56
C LEU A 5 -17.30 -18.68 14.26
N THR A 6 -16.76 -18.25 13.11
CA THR A 6 -15.35 -18.51 12.74
C THR A 6 -14.43 -17.51 13.41
N HIS A 7 -13.47 -17.96 14.18
CA HIS A 7 -12.48 -17.11 14.85
C HIS A 7 -11.22 -16.97 14.01
N ALA A 8 -10.99 -15.78 13.43
CA ALA A 8 -9.85 -15.46 12.61
C ALA A 8 -8.81 -14.62 13.37
N LEU A 9 -7.53 -14.97 13.25
CA LEU A 9 -6.43 -14.15 13.74
C LEU A 9 -5.78 -13.40 12.59
N PHE A 10 -5.81 -12.08 12.67
CA PHE A 10 -5.14 -11.17 11.72
C PHE A 10 -3.78 -10.73 12.26
N VAL A 11 -2.73 -10.90 11.45
CA VAL A 11 -1.37 -10.48 11.78
C VAL A 11 -0.91 -9.41 10.80
N ASN A 12 -0.77 -8.18 11.30
CA ASN A 12 -0.38 -7.00 10.53
C ASN A 12 0.98 -6.47 10.99
N SER A 13 1.81 -6.02 10.08
CA SER A 13 3.11 -5.44 10.43
C SER A 13 2.99 -4.07 11.13
N GLY A 14 1.92 -3.32 10.88
CA GLY A 14 1.69 -1.97 11.41
C GLY A 14 2.59 -0.89 10.81
N ILE A 15 3.22 -1.12 9.66
CA ILE A 15 4.08 -0.14 8.97
C ILE A 15 3.38 0.42 7.74
N LEU A 16 3.56 1.72 7.46
CA LEU A 16 3.04 2.39 6.26
C LEU A 16 1.53 2.13 6.03
N GLY A 17 1.13 1.86 4.79
CA GLY A 17 -0.27 1.57 4.41
C GLY A 17 -0.92 0.40 5.16
N GLN A 18 -0.13 -0.50 5.75
CA GLN A 18 -0.66 -1.60 6.56
C GLN A 18 -1.30 -1.14 7.88
N ARG A 19 -1.02 0.08 8.36
CA ARG A 19 -1.77 0.68 9.48
C ARG A 19 -3.20 0.99 9.09
N THR A 20 -3.42 1.48 7.87
CA THR A 20 -4.76 1.74 7.32
C THR A 20 -5.55 0.45 7.23
N PHE A 21 -4.94 -0.62 6.70
CA PHE A 21 -5.57 -1.94 6.67
C PHE A 21 -5.86 -2.50 8.09
N ALA A 22 -4.95 -2.32 9.03
CA ALA A 22 -5.17 -2.75 10.42
C ALA A 22 -6.38 -2.05 11.06
N ARG A 23 -6.52 -0.74 10.87
CA ARG A 23 -7.72 0.01 11.30
C ARG A 23 -8.99 -0.49 10.61
N PHE A 24 -8.91 -0.75 9.31
CA PHE A 24 -10.03 -1.31 8.57
C PHE A 24 -10.49 -2.63 9.21
N ILE A 25 -9.59 -3.59 9.46
CA ILE A 25 -9.95 -4.88 10.09
C ILE A 25 -10.58 -4.67 11.46
N GLN A 26 -10.03 -3.77 12.27
CA GLN A 26 -10.58 -3.46 13.60
C GLN A 26 -12.02 -2.97 13.51
N ASN A 27 -12.33 -2.09 12.58
CA ASN A 27 -13.66 -1.52 12.39
C ASN A 27 -14.61 -2.51 11.69
N ALA A 28 -14.12 -3.23 10.67
CA ALA A 28 -14.91 -4.09 9.81
C ALA A 28 -15.50 -5.32 10.52
N PHE A 29 -14.82 -5.83 11.55
CA PHE A 29 -15.26 -7.02 12.28
C PHE A 29 -15.62 -6.74 13.74
N THR A 30 -15.93 -5.49 14.08
CA THR A 30 -16.49 -5.14 15.37
C THR A 30 -17.89 -5.76 15.51
N GLY A 31 -18.17 -6.46 16.61
CA GLY A 31 -19.50 -7.04 16.87
C GLY A 31 -19.81 -8.33 16.10
N GLN A 32 -18.82 -9.10 15.66
CA GLN A 32 -18.98 -10.43 15.03
C GLN A 32 -19.75 -10.39 13.69
N GLN A 33 -19.51 -9.36 12.92
CA GLN A 33 -20.15 -9.19 11.62
C GLN A 33 -19.80 -10.33 10.65
N GLU A 34 -20.74 -10.69 9.79
CA GLU A 34 -20.61 -11.75 8.78
C GLU A 34 -20.24 -13.13 9.35
N GLY A 35 -20.53 -13.42 10.63
CA GLY A 35 -20.19 -14.70 11.25
C GLY A 35 -18.69 -14.92 11.48
N VAL A 36 -17.89 -13.84 11.48
CA VAL A 36 -16.46 -13.86 11.75
C VAL A 36 -16.16 -13.06 13.02
N ARG A 37 -15.44 -13.67 13.95
CA ARG A 37 -14.81 -13.00 15.08
C ARG A 37 -13.35 -12.72 14.72
N ALA A 38 -12.92 -11.47 14.79
CA ALA A 38 -11.55 -11.09 14.52
C ALA A 38 -10.77 -10.85 15.82
N THR A 39 -9.58 -11.44 15.90
CA THR A 39 -8.52 -11.03 16.83
C THR A 39 -7.37 -10.48 15.98
N GLN A 40 -6.72 -9.41 16.43
CA GLN A 40 -5.69 -8.76 15.66
C GLN A 40 -4.38 -8.63 16.45
N ILE A 41 -3.26 -8.88 15.76
CA ILE A 41 -1.90 -8.54 16.19
C ILE A 41 -1.37 -7.46 15.26
N VAL A 42 -1.00 -6.30 15.82
CA VAL A 42 -0.25 -5.25 15.11
C VAL A 42 1.16 -5.22 15.66
N LEU A 43 2.16 -5.60 14.86
CA LEU A 43 3.53 -5.84 15.31
C LEU A 43 4.28 -4.60 15.80
N THR A 44 3.75 -3.40 15.51
CA THR A 44 4.31 -2.14 16.03
C THR A 44 3.76 -1.75 17.40
N GLU A 45 2.72 -2.42 17.86
CA GLU A 45 2.02 -2.12 19.10
C GLU A 45 2.45 -3.06 20.22
N GLY A 46 2.35 -2.59 21.47
CA GLY A 46 2.64 -3.40 22.67
C GLY A 46 4.06 -3.95 22.73
N LEU A 47 5.04 -3.30 22.09
CA LEU A 47 6.44 -3.73 22.13
C LEU A 47 7.06 -3.47 23.52
N THR A 48 7.72 -4.48 24.09
CA THR A 48 8.55 -4.29 25.28
C THR A 48 9.75 -3.39 24.96
N PRO A 49 10.40 -2.78 25.97
CA PRO A 49 11.61 -1.99 25.76
C PRO A 49 12.69 -2.78 25.00
N ALA A 50 12.92 -4.04 25.36
CA ALA A 50 13.89 -4.91 24.69
C ALA A 50 13.52 -5.16 23.22
N GLU A 51 12.25 -5.41 22.91
CA GLU A 51 11.77 -5.59 21.52
C GLU A 51 11.92 -4.31 20.70
N ARG A 52 11.71 -3.14 21.29
CA ARG A 52 11.94 -1.84 20.62
C ARG A 52 13.41 -1.63 20.28
N VAL A 53 14.31 -1.93 21.21
CA VAL A 53 15.76 -1.84 20.97
C VAL A 53 16.19 -2.84 19.91
N LEU A 54 15.79 -4.12 20.04
CA LEU A 54 16.12 -5.17 19.06
C LEU A 54 15.63 -4.77 17.66
N ARG A 55 14.37 -4.33 17.54
CA ARG A 55 13.82 -3.88 16.27
C ARG A 55 14.61 -2.70 15.69
N ARG A 56 15.00 -1.72 16.53
CA ARG A 56 15.81 -0.58 16.08
C ARG A 56 17.14 -1.03 15.50
N VAL A 57 17.83 -1.97 16.15
CA VAL A 57 19.10 -2.53 15.69
C VAL A 57 18.90 -3.36 14.41
N VAL A 58 17.96 -4.31 14.42
CA VAL A 58 17.74 -5.26 13.32
C VAL A 58 17.21 -4.55 12.05
N CYS A 59 16.40 -3.49 12.19
CA CYS A 59 15.86 -2.73 11.08
C CYS A 59 16.71 -1.51 10.70
N SER A 60 17.84 -1.28 11.36
CA SER A 60 18.77 -0.22 10.97
C SER A 60 19.70 -0.68 9.84
N ARG A 61 20.13 0.29 9.03
CA ARG A 61 21.21 0.05 8.08
C ARG A 61 22.56 0.05 8.80
N LEU A 62 23.45 -0.90 8.42
CA LEU A 62 24.82 -0.96 8.94
C LEU A 62 25.69 0.14 8.29
N TRP A 63 25.39 0.46 7.04
CA TRP A 63 26.07 1.55 6.30
C TRP A 63 25.04 2.61 5.94
N ARG A 64 25.23 3.84 6.41
CA ARG A 64 24.29 4.95 6.22
C ARG A 64 24.67 5.83 5.03
N ASP A 65 25.95 5.92 4.72
CA ASP A 65 26.50 6.85 3.76
C ASP A 65 27.10 6.14 2.54
N GLY A 66 27.17 6.86 1.43
CA GLY A 66 27.75 6.41 0.18
C GLY A 66 26.93 5.32 -0.55
N TRP A 67 27.57 4.70 -1.52
CA TRP A 67 26.96 3.68 -2.38
C TRP A 67 26.43 2.46 -1.60
N ALA A 68 27.17 1.98 -0.62
CA ALA A 68 26.76 0.84 0.19
C ALA A 68 25.49 1.11 1.01
N GLY A 69 25.28 2.34 1.48
CA GLY A 69 24.08 2.74 2.21
C GLY A 69 22.80 2.74 1.36
N MET A 70 22.95 2.78 0.04
CA MET A 70 21.82 2.76 -0.91
C MET A 70 21.48 1.35 -1.41
N THR A 71 22.23 0.33 -1.00
CA THR A 71 22.04 -1.07 -1.41
C THR A 71 21.48 -1.89 -0.25
N ASN A 72 21.09 -3.14 -0.52
CA ASN A 72 20.67 -4.09 0.51
C ASN A 72 21.82 -5.03 0.95
N LEU A 73 23.09 -4.68 0.67
CA LEU A 73 24.25 -5.52 0.97
C LEU A 73 24.47 -5.79 2.46
N ASP A 74 23.90 -4.97 3.34
CA ASP A 74 23.86 -5.18 4.78
C ASP A 74 22.77 -6.17 5.23
N PHE A 75 22.04 -6.80 4.31
CA PHE A 75 20.93 -7.71 4.59
C PHE A 75 19.84 -7.10 5.50
N MET A 76 19.69 -5.77 5.54
CA MET A 76 18.72 -5.10 6.39
C MET A 76 17.29 -5.61 6.14
N ARG A 77 16.92 -5.79 4.87
CA ARG A 77 15.61 -6.32 4.49
C ARG A 77 15.39 -7.73 5.05
N TYR A 78 16.36 -8.63 4.86
CA TYR A 78 16.30 -9.98 5.43
C TYR A 78 16.10 -9.95 6.94
N ARG A 79 16.93 -9.21 7.66
CA ARG A 79 16.86 -9.08 9.12
C ARG A 79 15.51 -8.53 9.59
N ALA A 80 15.03 -7.47 8.95
CA ALA A 80 13.78 -6.80 9.31
C ALA A 80 12.55 -7.71 9.09
N GLU A 81 12.50 -8.43 7.99
CA GLU A 81 11.37 -9.30 7.65
C GLU A 81 11.33 -10.56 8.52
N TRP A 82 12.49 -11.17 8.79
CA TRP A 82 12.56 -12.28 9.72
C TRP A 82 12.25 -11.88 11.16
N ASN A 83 12.66 -10.68 11.58
CA ASN A 83 12.25 -10.13 12.88
C ASN A 83 10.72 -9.95 12.98
N ALA A 84 10.08 -9.47 11.91
CA ALA A 84 8.62 -9.37 11.87
C ALA A 84 7.95 -10.74 12.02
N GLY A 85 8.44 -11.75 11.28
CA GLY A 85 7.94 -13.14 11.39
C GLY A 85 8.15 -13.74 12.78
N TRP A 86 9.31 -13.52 13.39
CA TRP A 86 9.62 -13.99 14.75
C TRP A 86 8.71 -13.33 15.79
N LEU A 87 8.52 -12.02 15.71
CA LEU A 87 7.64 -11.28 16.61
C LEU A 87 6.18 -11.73 16.46
N ALA A 88 5.71 -11.93 15.23
CA ALA A 88 4.39 -12.50 14.97
C ALA A 88 4.22 -13.87 15.64
N ARG A 89 5.17 -14.79 15.42
CA ARG A 89 5.15 -16.12 16.05
C ARG A 89 5.11 -16.04 17.59
N LYS A 90 5.89 -15.14 18.19
CA LYS A 90 5.89 -14.93 19.64
C LYS A 90 4.53 -14.50 20.14
N ARG A 91 3.90 -13.50 19.50
CA ARG A 91 2.58 -12.97 19.87
C ARG A 91 1.47 -14.02 19.69
N ILE A 92 1.51 -14.79 18.60
CA ILE A 92 0.56 -15.88 18.39
C ILE A 92 0.65 -16.89 19.54
N ARG A 93 1.87 -17.32 19.90
CA ARG A 93 2.08 -18.25 21.02
C ARG A 93 1.55 -17.70 22.34
N GLN A 94 1.76 -16.41 22.62
CA GLN A 94 1.25 -15.79 23.86
C GLN A 94 -0.28 -15.84 23.93
N LEU A 95 -0.97 -15.55 22.82
CA LEU A 95 -2.43 -15.66 22.74
C LEU A 95 -2.91 -17.10 22.94
N GLU A 96 -2.23 -18.08 22.35
CA GLU A 96 -2.59 -19.49 22.53
C GLU A 96 -2.34 -19.99 23.95
N GLN A 97 -1.26 -19.55 24.60
CA GLN A 97 -0.98 -19.85 26.00
C GLN A 97 -2.02 -19.24 26.95
N SER A 98 -2.63 -18.09 26.59
CA SER A 98 -3.78 -17.54 27.32
C SER A 98 -5.12 -18.21 27.01
N GLY A 99 -5.12 -19.33 26.26
CA GLY A 99 -6.31 -20.12 25.95
C GLY A 99 -7.00 -19.77 24.64
N ALA A 100 -6.51 -18.78 23.86
CA ALA A 100 -7.11 -18.45 22.58
C ALA A 100 -6.94 -19.60 21.56
N ARG A 101 -7.98 -19.81 20.74
CA ARG A 101 -7.97 -20.77 19.62
C ARG A 101 -8.44 -20.02 18.37
N PHE A 102 -7.84 -20.33 17.25
CA PHE A 102 -8.13 -19.69 15.95
C PHE A 102 -8.40 -20.74 14.90
N ASP A 103 -9.50 -20.57 14.17
CA ASP A 103 -9.90 -21.43 13.08
C ASP A 103 -9.11 -21.10 11.80
N VAL A 104 -8.77 -19.80 11.62
CA VAL A 104 -8.02 -19.30 10.47
C VAL A 104 -6.97 -18.30 10.91
N LEU A 105 -5.79 -18.37 10.30
CA LEU A 105 -4.75 -17.36 10.39
C LEU A 105 -4.74 -16.52 9.11
N HIS A 106 -4.71 -15.21 9.24
CA HIS A 106 -4.54 -14.29 8.13
C HIS A 106 -3.29 -13.43 8.34
N PHE A 107 -2.26 -13.68 7.56
CA PHE A 107 -1.05 -12.86 7.57
C PHE A 107 -1.13 -11.80 6.48
N HIS A 108 -1.25 -10.55 6.89
CA HIS A 108 -1.23 -9.43 5.96
C HIS A 108 0.23 -9.02 5.70
N ARG A 109 0.73 -9.40 4.53
CA ARG A 109 2.10 -9.47 4.04
C ARG A 109 2.82 -10.76 4.48
N GLN A 110 3.36 -11.48 3.48
CA GLN A 110 4.03 -12.77 3.67
C GLN A 110 5.15 -12.77 4.71
N ALA A 111 5.92 -11.67 4.82
CA ALA A 111 7.02 -11.57 5.78
C ALA A 111 6.58 -11.78 7.24
N THR A 112 5.36 -11.40 7.60
CA THR A 112 4.84 -11.60 8.96
C THR A 112 4.64 -13.09 9.31
N SER A 113 4.62 -13.97 8.32
CA SER A 113 4.43 -15.42 8.46
C SER A 113 5.74 -16.23 8.47
N TYR A 114 6.91 -15.64 8.17
CA TYR A 114 8.18 -16.35 7.93
C TYR A 114 8.58 -17.35 9.02
N ALA A 115 8.36 -17.04 10.28
CA ALA A 115 8.68 -17.94 11.39
C ALA A 115 7.54 -18.92 11.74
N SER A 116 6.43 -18.94 10.97
CA SER A 116 5.22 -19.70 11.30
C SER A 116 4.91 -20.83 10.31
N LEU A 117 5.85 -21.24 9.45
CA LEU A 117 5.59 -22.24 8.38
C LEU A 117 4.99 -23.55 8.90
N ARG A 118 5.46 -24.09 10.03
CA ARG A 118 4.88 -25.30 10.63
C ARG A 118 3.40 -25.12 10.98
N ARG A 119 3.03 -23.93 11.50
CA ARG A 119 1.66 -23.61 11.86
C ARG A 119 0.78 -23.45 10.60
N ILE A 120 1.29 -22.80 9.55
CA ILE A 120 0.58 -22.65 8.27
C ILE A 120 0.21 -24.00 7.67
N ARG A 121 1.05 -25.04 7.87
CA ARG A 121 0.79 -26.39 7.40
C ARG A 121 -0.28 -27.14 8.22
N THR A 122 -0.59 -26.69 9.43
CA THR A 122 -1.51 -27.35 10.35
C THR A 122 -2.77 -26.56 10.67
N THR A 123 -2.78 -25.26 10.36
CA THR A 123 -3.91 -24.36 10.62
C THR A 123 -4.31 -23.69 9.31
N PRO A 124 -5.59 -23.68 8.93
CA PRO A 124 -6.07 -22.95 7.76
C PRO A 124 -5.52 -21.53 7.72
N THR A 125 -4.88 -21.18 6.60
CA THR A 125 -4.13 -19.92 6.54
C THR A 125 -4.34 -19.17 5.23
N ILE A 126 -4.58 -17.86 5.36
CA ILE A 126 -4.64 -16.88 4.28
C ILE A 126 -3.38 -16.01 4.33
N ILE A 127 -2.75 -15.78 3.18
CA ILE A 127 -1.61 -14.86 3.04
C ILE A 127 -2.01 -13.73 2.10
N SER A 128 -1.98 -12.48 2.57
CA SER A 128 -2.14 -11.32 1.68
C SER A 128 -0.80 -10.78 1.22
N ILE A 129 -0.71 -10.41 -0.06
CA ILE A 129 0.49 -9.85 -0.69
C ILE A 129 0.16 -8.61 -1.52
N ASP A 130 1.10 -7.69 -1.58
CA ASP A 130 1.16 -6.56 -2.50
C ASP A 130 2.24 -6.74 -3.58
N CYS A 131 3.27 -7.53 -3.29
CA CYS A 131 4.29 -7.99 -4.22
C CYS A 131 5.05 -9.19 -3.62
N THR A 132 5.82 -9.91 -4.44
CA THR A 132 6.72 -10.97 -4.01
C THR A 132 8.11 -10.41 -3.69
N GLN A 133 8.94 -11.18 -2.96
CA GLN A 133 10.33 -10.80 -2.74
C GLN A 133 11.17 -10.86 -4.02
N ARG A 134 10.81 -11.73 -4.97
CA ARG A 134 11.47 -11.81 -6.26
C ARG A 134 11.17 -10.59 -7.11
N CYS A 135 9.92 -10.11 -7.09
CA CYS A 135 9.52 -8.86 -7.73
C CYS A 135 10.32 -7.68 -7.15
N ALA A 136 10.40 -7.58 -5.81
CA ALA A 136 11.21 -6.56 -5.15
C ALA A 136 12.72 -6.67 -5.48
N MET A 137 13.21 -7.87 -5.76
CA MET A 137 14.61 -8.11 -6.18
C MET A 137 14.93 -7.50 -7.57
N GLN A 138 13.92 -7.31 -8.44
CA GLN A 138 14.11 -6.68 -9.74
C GLN A 138 14.61 -5.23 -9.64
N SER A 139 14.31 -4.56 -8.52
CA SER A 139 14.81 -3.22 -8.22
C SER A 139 16.26 -3.21 -7.68
N ALA A 140 16.92 -4.38 -7.56
CA ALA A 140 18.29 -4.47 -7.09
C ALA A 140 19.26 -3.85 -8.10
N ARG A 141 20.23 -3.07 -7.59
CA ARG A 141 21.20 -2.31 -8.42
C ARG A 141 22.36 -3.14 -8.92
N SER A 142 22.55 -4.35 -8.37
CA SER A 142 23.64 -5.26 -8.76
C SER A 142 23.22 -6.72 -8.54
N ARG A 143 23.94 -7.63 -9.23
CA ARG A 143 23.79 -9.09 -9.01
C ARG A 143 24.10 -9.50 -7.57
N LEU A 144 25.01 -8.81 -6.90
CA LEU A 144 25.36 -9.08 -5.51
C LEU A 144 24.19 -8.67 -4.58
N GLU A 145 23.62 -7.50 -4.80
CA GLU A 145 22.44 -7.07 -4.05
C GLU A 145 21.25 -8.01 -4.28
N ALA A 146 20.99 -8.42 -5.51
CA ALA A 146 19.95 -9.38 -5.84
C ALA A 146 20.08 -10.69 -5.05
N ARG A 147 21.31 -11.19 -4.85
CA ARG A 147 21.57 -12.39 -4.04
C ARG A 147 21.15 -12.25 -2.58
N THR A 148 21.13 -11.03 -2.03
CA THR A 148 20.69 -10.80 -0.64
C THR A 148 19.20 -11.06 -0.43
N TYR A 149 18.41 -11.10 -1.50
CA TYR A 149 16.97 -11.43 -1.46
C TYR A 149 16.72 -12.95 -1.47
N ALA A 150 17.69 -13.77 -1.90
CA ALA A 150 17.48 -15.20 -2.12
C ALA A 150 16.89 -15.97 -0.93
N PRO A 151 17.27 -15.72 0.35
CA PRO A 151 16.64 -16.39 1.48
C PRO A 151 15.15 -16.07 1.64
N ASN A 152 14.76 -14.81 1.40
CA ASN A 152 13.36 -14.38 1.49
C ASN A 152 12.57 -14.91 0.30
N VAL A 153 13.13 -14.92 -0.92
CA VAL A 153 12.49 -15.51 -2.11
C VAL A 153 12.18 -16.99 -1.91
N ARG A 154 13.12 -17.76 -1.35
CA ARG A 154 12.86 -19.17 -1.01
C ARG A 154 11.75 -19.29 0.02
N ARG A 155 11.78 -18.44 1.04
CA ARG A 155 10.79 -18.48 2.11
C ARG A 155 9.40 -18.08 1.64
N ASP A 156 9.28 -17.12 0.72
CA ASP A 156 8.02 -16.79 0.05
C ASP A 156 7.42 -18.04 -0.62
N GLY A 157 8.20 -18.77 -1.41
CA GLY A 157 7.75 -19.99 -2.06
C GLY A 157 7.26 -21.05 -1.07
N ASP A 158 7.98 -21.26 0.07
CA ASP A 158 7.53 -22.21 1.10
C ASP A 158 6.21 -21.79 1.74
N ILE A 159 6.01 -20.50 1.98
CA ILE A 159 4.79 -19.94 2.58
C ILE A 159 3.64 -20.02 1.58
N PHE A 160 3.84 -19.63 0.34
CA PHE A 160 2.79 -19.64 -0.69
C PHE A 160 2.27 -21.04 -0.95
N ARG A 161 3.16 -22.04 -1.08
CA ARG A 161 2.76 -23.45 -1.24
C ARG A 161 2.07 -24.06 -0.01
N ALA A 162 2.31 -23.51 1.17
CA ALA A 162 1.70 -24.02 2.40
C ALA A 162 0.35 -23.38 2.74
N ALA A 163 0.06 -22.19 2.22
CA ALA A 163 -1.20 -21.48 2.45
C ALA A 163 -2.38 -22.18 1.73
N GLN A 164 -3.61 -21.96 2.24
CA GLN A 164 -4.84 -22.42 1.59
C GLN A 164 -5.37 -21.39 0.59
N LEU A 165 -5.11 -20.11 0.84
CA LEU A 165 -5.52 -19.02 -0.02
C LEU A 165 -4.47 -17.91 0.02
N ILE A 166 -4.17 -17.36 -1.15
CA ILE A 166 -3.39 -16.12 -1.27
C ILE A 166 -4.34 -15.03 -1.73
N ILE A 167 -4.36 -13.91 -1.01
CA ILE A 167 -5.06 -12.69 -1.42
C ILE A 167 -4.03 -11.74 -1.99
N SER A 168 -4.13 -11.46 -3.29
CA SER A 168 -3.30 -10.47 -3.97
C SER A 168 -4.02 -9.14 -4.09
N THR A 169 -3.34 -8.03 -3.78
CA THR A 169 -3.94 -6.68 -3.91
C THR A 169 -4.15 -6.25 -5.35
N SER A 170 -3.50 -6.92 -6.32
CA SER A 170 -3.56 -6.58 -7.74
C SER A 170 -3.39 -7.81 -8.64
N ARG A 171 -3.80 -7.69 -9.90
CA ARG A 171 -3.50 -8.68 -10.94
C ARG A 171 -2.01 -8.78 -11.18
N TRP A 172 -1.33 -7.62 -11.26
CA TRP A 172 0.11 -7.57 -11.43
C TRP A 172 0.86 -8.42 -10.36
N ALA A 173 0.53 -8.27 -9.07
CA ALA A 173 1.17 -9.05 -8.02
C ALA A 173 0.80 -10.55 -8.08
N ALA A 174 -0.43 -10.88 -8.50
CA ALA A 174 -0.86 -12.26 -8.71
C ALA A 174 -0.11 -12.91 -9.89
N ASP A 175 0.08 -12.19 -10.98
CA ASP A 175 0.81 -12.66 -12.16
C ASP A 175 2.30 -12.83 -11.85
N CYS A 176 2.93 -11.87 -11.15
CA CYS A 176 4.28 -12.02 -10.61
C CYS A 176 4.42 -13.32 -9.80
N LEU A 177 3.45 -13.63 -8.92
CA LEU A 177 3.52 -14.85 -8.12
C LEU A 177 3.43 -16.10 -8.99
N ARG A 178 2.52 -16.15 -9.97
CA ARG A 178 2.37 -17.29 -10.89
C ARG A 178 3.63 -17.54 -11.71
N ASP A 179 4.22 -16.47 -12.24
CA ASP A 179 5.43 -16.55 -13.07
C ASP A 179 6.66 -16.94 -12.25
N GLU A 180 6.78 -16.43 -11.05
CA GLU A 180 7.95 -16.62 -10.19
C GLU A 180 7.93 -17.93 -9.40
N TYR A 181 6.74 -18.47 -9.12
CA TYR A 181 6.52 -19.72 -8.37
C TYR A 181 5.55 -20.63 -9.13
N PRO A 182 5.92 -21.14 -10.33
CA PRO A 182 5.02 -21.92 -11.19
C PRO A 182 4.59 -23.25 -10.56
N ASP A 183 5.30 -23.72 -9.56
CA ASP A 183 4.96 -24.91 -8.76
C ASP A 183 4.00 -24.60 -7.58
N CYS A 184 3.61 -23.34 -7.39
CA CYS A 184 2.62 -22.93 -6.39
C CYS A 184 1.20 -23.10 -6.95
N THR A 185 0.51 -24.13 -6.50
CA THR A 185 -0.89 -24.44 -6.91
C THR A 185 -1.93 -23.84 -5.98
N THR A 186 -1.52 -23.04 -5.00
CA THR A 186 -2.43 -22.35 -4.07
C THR A 186 -3.34 -21.39 -4.81
N GLU A 187 -4.62 -21.39 -4.47
CA GLU A 187 -5.60 -20.46 -5.03
C GLU A 187 -5.19 -19.01 -4.76
N ILE A 188 -5.30 -18.15 -5.77
CA ILE A 188 -5.05 -16.71 -5.65
C ILE A 188 -6.35 -15.96 -5.92
N ALA A 189 -6.84 -15.23 -4.93
CA ALA A 189 -7.93 -14.28 -5.06
C ALA A 189 -7.38 -12.86 -5.22
N ILE A 190 -7.90 -12.10 -6.20
CA ILE A 190 -7.53 -10.70 -6.37
C ILE A 190 -8.52 -9.85 -5.58
N MET A 191 -8.02 -9.15 -4.57
CA MET A 191 -8.80 -8.27 -3.70
C MET A 191 -8.01 -6.98 -3.44
N PRO A 192 -8.26 -5.91 -4.19
CA PRO A 192 -7.65 -4.61 -3.94
C PRO A 192 -7.91 -4.16 -2.50
N ASN A 193 -6.91 -3.56 -1.85
CA ASN A 193 -7.10 -3.06 -0.49
C ASN A 193 -8.29 -2.11 -0.43
N PRO A 194 -9.13 -2.19 0.63
CA PRO A 194 -10.28 -1.30 0.76
C PRO A 194 -9.81 0.13 1.01
N VAL A 195 -10.46 1.08 0.37
CA VAL A 195 -10.23 2.51 0.62
C VAL A 195 -11.19 3.00 1.70
N GLN A 196 -10.69 3.75 2.68
CA GLN A 196 -11.56 4.42 3.64
C GLN A 196 -12.26 5.59 2.94
N LEU A 197 -13.57 5.50 2.79
CA LEU A 197 -14.37 6.56 2.17
C LEU A 197 -14.78 7.64 3.18
N ASP A 198 -14.78 7.30 4.47
CA ASP A 198 -15.08 8.23 5.56
C ASP A 198 -14.10 9.40 5.58
N GLY A 199 -14.62 10.60 5.41
CA GLY A 199 -13.83 11.83 5.36
C GLY A 199 -13.42 12.28 3.95
N PHE A 200 -13.94 11.61 2.91
CA PHE A 200 -13.88 12.04 1.51
C PHE A 200 -15.29 12.32 1.00
N ASP A 201 -15.72 13.60 1.09
CA ASP A 201 -17.06 14.01 0.69
C ASP A 201 -17.18 14.05 -0.85
N PRO A 202 -18.18 13.41 -1.47
CA PRO A 202 -18.39 13.47 -2.91
C PRO A 202 -18.69 14.90 -3.41
N THR A 203 -19.20 15.79 -2.58
CA THR A 203 -19.49 17.19 -2.95
C THR A 203 -18.22 17.97 -3.30
N TRP A 204 -17.05 17.55 -2.81
CA TRP A 204 -15.79 18.22 -3.11
C TRP A 204 -15.48 18.35 -4.61
N ILE A 205 -15.99 17.45 -5.43
CA ILE A 205 -15.79 17.50 -6.88
C ILE A 205 -16.44 18.75 -7.46
N GLU A 206 -17.71 18.96 -7.15
CA GLU A 206 -18.47 20.13 -7.64
C GLU A 206 -18.01 21.43 -6.96
N GLU A 207 -17.68 21.39 -5.67
CA GLU A 207 -17.14 22.53 -4.95
C GLU A 207 -15.82 23.04 -5.58
N ARG A 208 -14.92 22.13 -5.98
CA ARG A 208 -13.67 22.48 -6.67
C ARG A 208 -13.95 23.05 -8.05
N TYR A 209 -14.89 22.46 -8.79
CA TYR A 209 -15.26 22.94 -10.10
C TYR A 209 -15.84 24.34 -10.04
N ALA A 210 -16.79 24.59 -9.12
CA ALA A 210 -17.37 25.91 -8.89
C ALA A 210 -16.26 26.92 -8.50
N ARG A 211 -15.40 26.58 -7.54
CA ARG A 211 -14.28 27.43 -7.14
C ARG A 211 -13.35 27.77 -8.33
N ALA A 212 -13.08 26.79 -9.19
CA ALA A 212 -12.17 26.98 -10.33
C ALA A 212 -12.79 27.82 -11.46
N THR A 213 -14.12 27.81 -11.62
CA THR A 213 -14.83 28.52 -12.68
C THR A 213 -15.35 29.90 -12.25
N GLU A 214 -15.66 30.06 -10.95
CA GLU A 214 -16.25 31.28 -10.41
C GLU A 214 -15.22 32.27 -9.84
N THR A 215 -13.98 31.81 -9.57
CA THR A 215 -12.93 32.66 -9.03
C THR A 215 -12.05 33.21 -10.13
N PRO A 216 -12.05 34.53 -10.40
CA PRO A 216 -11.17 35.14 -11.39
C PRO A 216 -9.69 34.88 -11.05
N GLY A 217 -8.91 34.45 -12.03
CA GLY A 217 -7.48 34.19 -11.85
C GLY A 217 -7.18 32.96 -10.97
N TYR A 218 -8.14 32.05 -10.84
CA TYR A 218 -7.96 30.83 -10.05
C TYR A 218 -6.71 30.04 -10.47
N ARG A 219 -5.94 29.63 -9.48
CA ARG A 219 -4.72 28.81 -9.67
C ARG A 219 -4.96 27.44 -9.03
N PRO A 220 -5.06 26.36 -9.83
CA PRO A 220 -5.29 25.04 -9.27
C PRO A 220 -4.17 24.56 -8.36
N ARG A 221 -4.55 23.78 -7.36
CA ARG A 221 -3.65 23.22 -6.34
C ARG A 221 -3.30 21.79 -6.72
N VAL A 222 -2.02 21.53 -6.95
CA VAL A 222 -1.45 20.22 -7.22
C VAL A 222 -0.96 19.62 -5.92
N LEU A 223 -1.37 18.40 -5.61
CA LEU A 223 -0.96 17.70 -4.39
C LEU A 223 0.00 16.56 -4.73
N PHE A 224 1.14 16.53 -4.05
CA PHE A 224 2.03 15.37 -3.96
C PHE A 224 2.05 14.87 -2.52
N MET A 225 1.91 13.55 -2.31
CA MET A 225 1.98 12.95 -0.99
C MET A 225 2.82 11.67 -1.01
N GLY A 226 4.04 11.72 -0.41
CA GLY A 226 4.94 10.58 -0.40
C GLY A 226 6.07 10.68 0.62
N GLY A 227 6.19 9.72 1.53
CA GLY A 227 7.18 9.73 2.60
C GLY A 227 8.63 9.58 2.13
N ASP A 228 8.90 8.75 1.12
CA ASP A 228 10.21 8.61 0.48
C ASP A 228 10.25 9.49 -0.78
N PHE A 229 10.68 10.73 -0.62
CA PHE A 229 10.59 11.76 -1.64
C PHE A 229 11.31 11.38 -2.94
N ARG A 230 12.51 10.78 -2.85
CA ARG A 230 13.29 10.36 -4.02
C ARG A 230 12.59 9.21 -4.77
N ARG A 231 12.27 8.13 -4.08
CA ARG A 231 11.63 6.95 -4.68
C ARG A 231 10.25 7.27 -5.26
N LYS A 232 9.54 8.20 -4.64
CA LYS A 232 8.23 8.67 -5.09
C LYS A 232 8.28 9.72 -6.22
N GLY A 233 9.48 10.00 -6.76
CA GLY A 233 9.66 10.90 -7.89
C GLY A 233 9.49 12.38 -7.55
N GLY A 234 9.66 12.76 -6.27
CA GLY A 234 9.51 14.15 -5.86
C GLY A 234 10.51 15.08 -6.51
N TYR A 235 11.75 14.64 -6.73
CA TYR A 235 12.75 15.45 -7.45
C TYR A 235 12.44 15.58 -8.95
N ASP A 236 11.88 14.54 -9.57
CA ASP A 236 11.43 14.58 -10.97
C ASP A 236 10.26 15.56 -11.11
N LEU A 237 9.33 15.56 -10.13
CA LEU A 237 8.23 16.53 -10.08
C LEU A 237 8.74 17.96 -9.93
N LEU A 238 9.70 18.22 -9.02
CA LEU A 238 10.28 19.55 -8.85
C LEU A 238 11.03 20.04 -10.09
N ALA A 239 11.75 19.16 -10.77
CA ALA A 239 12.39 19.47 -12.04
C ALA A 239 11.34 19.83 -13.11
N ALA A 240 10.33 18.98 -13.30
CA ALA A 240 9.22 19.23 -14.23
C ALA A 240 8.47 20.52 -13.90
N TRP A 241 8.26 20.82 -12.60
CA TRP A 241 7.60 22.04 -12.14
C TRP A 241 8.36 23.30 -12.52
N ARG A 242 9.69 23.28 -12.32
CA ARG A 242 10.58 24.39 -12.72
C ARG A 242 10.66 24.53 -14.24
N ASP A 243 10.97 23.43 -14.94
CA ASP A 243 11.25 23.45 -16.38
C ASP A 243 10.01 23.78 -17.19
N GLY A 244 8.82 23.33 -16.74
CA GLY A 244 7.52 23.69 -17.29
C GLY A 244 6.98 25.05 -16.82
N GLN A 245 7.69 25.78 -15.96
CA GLN A 245 7.26 27.06 -15.38
C GLN A 245 5.85 27.01 -14.73
N LEU A 246 5.45 25.83 -14.22
CA LEU A 246 4.09 25.54 -13.79
C LEU A 246 3.64 26.41 -12.61
N GLY A 247 4.59 26.89 -11.79
CA GLY A 247 4.34 27.82 -10.70
C GLY A 247 3.75 29.18 -11.12
N GLN A 248 3.71 29.52 -12.41
CA GLN A 248 2.98 30.69 -12.91
C GLN A 248 1.47 30.46 -12.97
N HIS A 249 1.03 29.22 -13.13
CA HIS A 249 -0.36 28.83 -13.41
C HIS A 249 -1.02 28.03 -12.30
N ALA A 250 -0.24 27.41 -11.40
CA ALA A 250 -0.72 26.54 -10.33
C ALA A 250 0.11 26.69 -9.05
N SER A 251 -0.32 26.06 -7.96
CA SER A 251 0.47 25.85 -6.74
C SER A 251 0.70 24.36 -6.52
N LEU A 252 1.80 24.00 -5.85
CA LEU A 252 2.18 22.63 -5.53
C LEU A 252 2.37 22.47 -4.03
N ASP A 253 1.56 21.61 -3.43
CA ASP A 253 1.68 21.18 -2.04
C ASP A 253 2.43 19.84 -1.99
N LEU A 254 3.63 19.84 -1.40
CA LEU A 254 4.46 18.65 -1.19
C LEU A 254 4.32 18.15 0.24
N VAL A 255 3.69 16.99 0.42
CA VAL A 255 3.59 16.34 1.73
C VAL A 255 4.61 15.21 1.78
N THR A 256 5.64 15.37 2.62
CA THR A 256 6.72 14.38 2.73
C THR A 256 7.35 14.37 4.12
N SER A 257 7.92 13.22 4.52
CA SER A 257 8.76 13.10 5.71
C SER A 257 10.26 13.21 5.40
N SER A 258 10.62 13.24 4.12
CA SER A 258 12.00 13.43 3.70
C SER A 258 12.36 14.92 3.70
N PRO A 259 13.58 15.30 4.09
CA PRO A 259 14.05 16.68 3.92
C PRO A 259 14.12 17.04 2.43
N VAL A 260 13.58 18.22 2.09
CA VAL A 260 13.66 18.79 0.75
C VAL A 260 14.52 20.04 0.82
N GLU A 261 15.62 20.05 0.07
CA GLU A 261 16.55 21.17 0.07
C GLU A 261 15.93 22.38 -0.66
N SER A 262 16.04 23.56 -0.08
CA SER A 262 15.45 24.80 -0.60
C SER A 262 15.89 25.14 -2.04
N ARG A 263 17.09 24.74 -2.44
CA ARG A 263 17.61 24.97 -3.81
C ARG A 263 16.80 24.28 -4.91
N PHE A 264 15.98 23.28 -4.57
CA PHE A 264 15.10 22.61 -5.52
C PHE A 264 13.70 23.21 -5.57
N LEU A 265 13.37 24.10 -4.63
CA LEU A 265 12.07 24.75 -4.58
C LEU A 265 12.02 25.92 -5.56
N SER A 266 10.92 26.05 -6.26
CA SER A 266 10.64 27.14 -7.18
C SER A 266 9.31 27.82 -6.81
N ALA A 267 8.93 28.84 -7.55
CA ALA A 267 7.70 29.58 -7.29
C ALA A 267 6.46 28.67 -7.22
N GLY A 268 5.60 28.92 -6.26
CA GLY A 268 4.34 28.20 -6.08
C GLY A 268 4.45 26.85 -5.39
N VAL A 269 5.62 26.47 -4.85
CA VAL A 269 5.85 25.22 -4.11
C VAL A 269 5.80 25.44 -2.60
N ALA A 270 4.95 24.71 -1.90
CA ALA A 270 4.89 24.65 -0.44
C ALA A 270 5.23 23.23 0.05
N VAL A 271 6.00 23.12 1.14
CA VAL A 271 6.40 21.83 1.74
C VAL A 271 5.74 21.67 3.09
N HIS A 272 5.00 20.57 3.27
CA HIS A 272 4.33 20.19 4.50
C HIS A 272 5.06 19.00 5.12
N VAL A 273 5.59 19.19 6.32
CA VAL A 273 6.34 18.15 7.06
C VAL A 273 5.55 17.75 8.30
N GLY A 274 5.53 16.43 8.59
CA GLY A 274 4.91 15.93 9.82
C GLY A 274 3.39 15.79 9.77
N VAL A 275 2.77 15.94 8.62
CA VAL A 275 1.34 15.75 8.42
C VAL A 275 0.97 14.28 8.73
N ALA A 276 0.19 14.08 9.78
CA ALA A 276 -0.25 12.75 10.17
C ALA A 276 -1.42 12.29 9.28
N ALA A 277 -1.36 11.06 8.79
CA ALA A 277 -2.47 10.48 8.02
C ALA A 277 -3.79 10.53 8.81
N HIS A 278 -4.87 10.93 8.15
CA HIS A 278 -6.22 11.10 8.70
C HIS A 278 -6.39 12.25 9.71
N SER A 279 -5.38 13.12 9.89
CA SER A 279 -5.52 14.36 10.66
C SER A 279 -6.42 15.36 9.93
N PRO A 280 -6.94 16.40 10.63
CA PRO A 280 -7.68 17.48 9.97
C PRO A 280 -6.87 18.18 8.87
N GLU A 281 -5.57 18.39 9.09
CA GLU A 281 -4.66 18.98 8.11
C GLU A 281 -4.53 18.08 6.86
N TRP A 282 -4.34 16.76 7.05
CA TRP A 282 -4.31 15.79 5.96
C TRP A 282 -5.60 15.83 5.13
N ARG A 283 -6.77 15.89 5.79
CA ARG A 283 -8.07 15.98 5.10
C ARG A 283 -8.22 17.28 4.33
N ALA A 284 -7.77 18.39 4.90
CA ALA A 284 -7.81 19.70 4.24
C ALA A 284 -6.99 19.70 2.96
N LEU A 285 -5.79 19.09 2.96
CA LEU A 285 -4.95 18.97 1.77
C LEU A 285 -5.67 18.20 0.65
N TRP A 286 -6.34 17.09 0.96
CA TRP A 286 -7.14 16.35 -0.03
C TRP A 286 -8.36 17.11 -0.51
N ARG A 287 -9.07 17.82 0.38
CA ARG A 287 -10.23 18.63 0.03
C ARG A 287 -9.86 19.78 -0.90
N ASP A 288 -8.77 20.46 -0.59
CA ASP A 288 -8.40 21.70 -1.24
C ASP A 288 -7.58 21.50 -2.54
N ALA A 289 -7.04 20.31 -2.75
CA ALA A 289 -6.33 19.94 -3.98
C ALA A 289 -7.28 19.83 -5.18
N ASP A 290 -6.79 20.13 -6.37
CA ASP A 290 -7.51 20.01 -7.65
C ASP A 290 -7.05 18.81 -8.49
N LEU A 291 -5.82 18.36 -8.29
CA LEU A 291 -5.28 17.14 -8.89
C LEU A 291 -4.18 16.57 -8.00
N PHE A 292 -3.95 15.28 -8.15
CA PHE A 292 -2.90 14.55 -7.45
C PHE A 292 -1.78 14.14 -8.42
N VAL A 293 -0.52 14.19 -7.99
CA VAL A 293 0.62 13.76 -8.81
C VAL A 293 1.62 12.96 -7.98
N LEU A 294 2.01 11.79 -8.49
CA LEU A 294 3.04 10.96 -7.88
C LEU A 294 3.83 10.21 -8.98
N PRO A 295 4.88 10.81 -9.56
CA PRO A 295 5.67 10.21 -10.64
C PRO A 295 6.69 9.20 -10.08
N THR A 296 6.19 8.19 -9.38
CA THR A 296 6.97 7.24 -8.58
C THR A 296 7.84 6.31 -9.44
N TRP A 297 9.03 5.99 -8.95
CA TRP A 297 9.95 5.02 -9.54
C TRP A 297 9.69 3.58 -9.11
N ASP A 298 9.02 3.42 -7.98
CA ASP A 298 8.68 2.11 -7.43
C ASP A 298 7.44 2.19 -6.55
N GLU A 299 6.41 1.45 -6.92
CA GLU A 299 5.14 1.35 -6.22
C GLU A 299 4.49 0.00 -6.50
N ALA A 300 4.29 -0.81 -5.47
CA ALA A 300 3.66 -2.10 -5.65
C ALA A 300 2.17 -1.97 -6.03
N PHE A 301 1.40 -1.17 -5.27
CA PHE A 301 -0.03 -0.98 -5.51
C PHE A 301 -0.43 0.50 -5.53
N GLY A 302 0.04 1.30 -4.56
CA GLY A 302 -0.22 2.73 -4.54
C GLY A 302 -1.55 3.13 -3.89
N MET A 303 -1.74 2.76 -2.62
CA MET A 303 -2.94 3.14 -1.85
C MET A 303 -3.24 4.65 -1.89
N VAL A 304 -2.22 5.50 -2.01
CA VAL A 304 -2.39 6.94 -2.11
C VAL A 304 -3.13 7.37 -3.39
N PHE A 305 -3.05 6.60 -4.47
CA PHE A 305 -3.88 6.83 -5.67
C PHE A 305 -5.34 6.47 -5.42
N GLN A 306 -5.62 5.46 -4.56
CA GLN A 306 -6.98 5.18 -4.13
C GLN A 306 -7.54 6.32 -3.26
N GLU A 307 -6.70 6.91 -2.39
CA GLU A 307 -7.07 8.08 -1.59
C GLU A 307 -7.37 9.30 -2.48
N ALA A 308 -6.55 9.53 -3.51
CA ALA A 308 -6.80 10.57 -4.52
C ALA A 308 -8.13 10.35 -5.25
N ALA A 309 -8.38 9.13 -5.70
CA ALA A 309 -9.64 8.75 -6.35
C ALA A 309 -10.85 8.90 -5.39
N ALA A 310 -10.72 8.49 -4.12
CA ALA A 310 -11.74 8.68 -3.10
C ALA A 310 -12.05 10.17 -2.85
N ALA A 311 -11.02 11.01 -2.89
CA ALA A 311 -11.17 12.48 -2.84
C ALA A 311 -11.76 13.08 -4.11
N GLY A 312 -11.99 12.29 -5.17
CA GLY A 312 -12.46 12.78 -6.48
C GLY A 312 -11.41 13.61 -7.21
N LEU A 313 -10.12 13.28 -7.06
CA LEU A 313 -9.02 13.92 -7.77
C LEU A 313 -8.58 13.09 -8.97
N PRO A 314 -8.39 13.70 -10.15
CA PRO A 314 -7.64 13.06 -11.21
C PRO A 314 -6.20 12.89 -10.76
N ALA A 315 -5.59 11.73 -11.05
CA ALA A 315 -4.22 11.46 -10.66
C ALA A 315 -3.28 11.40 -11.87
N ILE A 316 -2.07 11.94 -11.70
CA ILE A 316 -0.95 11.68 -12.61
C ILE A 316 -0.02 10.70 -11.91
N GLY A 317 0.14 9.50 -12.47
CA GLY A 317 1.02 8.45 -11.97
C GLY A 317 2.00 7.94 -13.02
N THR A 318 2.82 6.97 -12.65
CA THR A 318 3.71 6.28 -13.58
C THR A 318 3.15 4.92 -13.99
N ARG A 319 3.41 4.53 -15.23
CA ARG A 319 3.00 3.24 -15.80
C ARG A 319 3.95 2.14 -15.32
N ILE A 320 3.84 1.79 -14.05
CA ILE A 320 4.63 0.73 -13.42
C ILE A 320 3.73 -0.16 -12.56
N ASN A 321 4.11 -1.42 -12.46
CA ASN A 321 3.52 -2.39 -11.52
C ASN A 321 1.99 -2.36 -11.54
N ALA A 322 1.34 -2.24 -10.39
CA ALA A 322 -0.12 -2.20 -10.29
C ALA A 322 -0.73 -0.77 -10.41
N VAL A 323 0.05 0.29 -10.63
CA VAL A 323 -0.50 1.64 -10.78
C VAL A 323 -1.54 1.74 -11.89
N PRO A 324 -1.38 1.07 -13.08
CA PRO A 324 -2.42 1.04 -14.12
C PRO A 324 -3.73 0.33 -13.73
N GLU A 325 -3.74 -0.41 -12.63
CA GLU A 325 -4.97 -1.02 -12.10
C GLU A 325 -5.77 -0.06 -11.20
N VAL A 326 -5.15 1.04 -10.76
CA VAL A 326 -5.79 2.07 -9.92
C VAL A 326 -6.11 3.32 -10.72
N ILE A 327 -5.27 3.67 -11.71
CA ILE A 327 -5.48 4.79 -12.62
C ILE A 327 -5.83 4.26 -14.01
N ASN A 328 -7.06 4.50 -14.44
CA ASN A 328 -7.47 4.23 -15.82
C ASN A 328 -7.02 5.39 -16.73
N ASP A 329 -5.94 5.15 -17.49
CA ASP A 329 -5.25 6.16 -18.27
C ASP A 329 -6.16 6.86 -19.28
N GLY A 330 -6.15 8.18 -19.27
CA GLY A 330 -7.02 9.03 -20.10
C GLY A 330 -8.47 9.15 -19.60
N GLN A 331 -8.89 8.33 -18.62
CA GLN A 331 -10.27 8.33 -18.11
C GLN A 331 -10.37 8.85 -16.66
N SER A 332 -9.63 8.26 -15.73
CA SER A 332 -9.62 8.66 -14.31
C SER A 332 -8.34 9.38 -13.91
N GLY A 333 -7.39 9.52 -14.82
CA GLY A 333 -6.11 10.16 -14.63
C GLY A 333 -5.19 9.96 -15.82
N LEU A 334 -3.92 10.25 -15.66
CA LEU A 334 -2.90 10.15 -16.71
C LEU A 334 -1.71 9.32 -16.22
N LEU A 335 -1.18 8.47 -17.11
CA LEU A 335 -0.01 7.65 -16.82
C LEU A 335 1.16 8.02 -17.72
N VAL A 336 2.30 8.34 -17.10
CA VAL A 336 3.56 8.65 -17.79
C VAL A 336 4.60 7.55 -17.55
N ALA A 337 5.64 7.48 -18.38
CA ALA A 337 6.76 6.60 -18.09
C ALA A 337 7.59 7.15 -16.91
N PRO A 338 8.21 6.28 -16.09
CA PRO A 338 9.10 6.74 -15.02
C PRO A 338 10.25 7.59 -15.55
N GLY A 339 10.52 8.72 -14.89
CA GLY A 339 11.59 9.66 -15.28
C GLY A 339 11.36 10.44 -16.57
N ALA A 340 10.19 10.32 -17.19
CA ALA A 340 9.86 11.03 -18.42
C ALA A 340 9.41 12.48 -18.13
N SER A 341 10.34 13.43 -18.09
CA SER A 341 10.08 14.82 -17.72
C SER A 341 9.06 15.51 -18.65
N GLU A 342 9.27 15.47 -19.96
CA GLU A 342 8.38 16.11 -20.92
C GLU A 342 6.95 15.56 -20.90
N PRO A 343 6.70 14.22 -20.86
CA PRO A 343 5.37 13.68 -20.67
C PRO A 343 4.72 14.13 -19.35
N LEU A 344 5.49 14.22 -18.26
CA LEU A 344 5.00 14.70 -16.97
C LEU A 344 4.58 16.18 -17.03
N ILE A 345 5.39 17.04 -17.66
CA ILE A 345 5.06 18.46 -17.88
C ILE A 345 3.77 18.57 -18.71
N ARG A 346 3.65 17.81 -19.80
CA ARG A 346 2.43 17.83 -20.64
C ARG A 346 1.20 17.39 -19.86
N ALA A 347 1.30 16.31 -19.07
CA ALA A 347 0.20 15.82 -18.25
C ALA A 347 -0.24 16.84 -17.19
N LEU A 348 0.72 17.49 -16.52
CA LEU A 348 0.44 18.58 -15.57
C LEU A 348 -0.25 19.76 -16.26
N ASN A 349 0.30 20.30 -17.36
CA ASN A 349 -0.30 21.39 -18.10
C ASN A 349 -1.73 21.06 -18.56
N GLN A 350 -1.97 19.85 -19.03
CA GLN A 350 -3.29 19.41 -19.50
C GLN A 350 -4.35 19.43 -18.38
N LEU A 351 -3.99 19.04 -17.16
CA LEU A 351 -4.90 19.07 -16.02
C LEU A 351 -4.95 20.45 -15.35
N ILE A 352 -3.87 21.21 -15.34
CA ILE A 352 -3.85 22.59 -14.83
C ILE A 352 -4.78 23.47 -15.66
N ALA A 353 -4.76 23.34 -16.98
CA ALA A 353 -5.48 24.21 -17.89
C ALA A 353 -7.01 24.02 -17.92
N SER A 354 -7.55 22.86 -17.50
CA SER A 354 -8.97 22.56 -17.67
C SER A 354 -9.63 22.09 -16.37
N ALA A 355 -10.47 22.94 -15.79
CA ALA A 355 -11.31 22.61 -14.64
C ALA A 355 -12.33 21.52 -14.98
N GLU A 356 -12.95 21.58 -16.16
CA GLU A 356 -13.89 20.57 -16.63
C GLU A 356 -13.24 19.18 -16.70
N ARG A 357 -12.03 19.09 -17.29
CA ARG A 357 -11.32 17.83 -17.38
C ARG A 357 -10.95 17.27 -15.99
N ARG A 358 -10.55 18.13 -15.05
CA ARG A 358 -10.30 17.72 -13.65
C ARG A 358 -11.56 17.17 -13.01
N ARG A 359 -12.71 17.85 -13.17
CA ARG A 359 -14.01 17.40 -12.63
C ARG A 359 -14.39 16.02 -13.21
N ASP A 360 -14.37 15.90 -14.52
CA ASP A 360 -14.84 14.68 -15.20
C ASP A 360 -13.94 13.47 -14.93
N MET A 361 -12.63 13.66 -14.90
CA MET A 361 -11.69 12.61 -14.55
C MET A 361 -11.77 12.26 -13.06
N GLY A 362 -11.92 13.25 -12.19
CA GLY A 362 -12.07 13.05 -10.75
C GLY A 362 -13.33 12.29 -10.39
N ALA A 363 -14.46 12.59 -11.04
CA ALA A 363 -15.71 11.87 -10.88
C ALA A 363 -15.55 10.39 -11.29
N ARG A 364 -14.97 10.13 -12.48
CA ARG A 364 -14.70 8.77 -12.93
C ARG A 364 -13.72 8.02 -12.02
N ALA A 365 -12.71 8.71 -11.47
CA ALA A 365 -11.79 8.12 -10.52
C ALA A 365 -12.52 7.66 -9.26
N ARG A 366 -13.39 8.51 -8.71
CA ARG A 366 -14.19 8.19 -7.53
C ARG A 366 -15.14 7.04 -7.78
N ASP A 367 -15.90 7.07 -8.87
CA ASP A 367 -16.82 6.00 -9.24
C ASP A 367 -16.09 4.66 -9.35
N PHE A 368 -14.94 4.64 -10.03
CA PHE A 368 -14.13 3.45 -10.19
C PHE A 368 -13.67 2.88 -8.84
N ILE A 369 -13.16 3.73 -7.93
CA ILE A 369 -12.63 3.24 -6.67
C ILE A 369 -13.73 2.82 -5.70
N VAL A 370 -14.88 3.49 -5.71
CA VAL A 370 -16.04 3.10 -4.92
C VAL A 370 -16.57 1.73 -5.36
N GLN A 371 -16.54 1.41 -6.66
CA GLN A 371 -16.95 0.11 -7.18
C GLN A 371 -15.93 -0.99 -6.88
N SER A 372 -14.63 -0.71 -7.06
CA SER A 372 -13.57 -1.73 -7.02
C SER A 372 -12.99 -1.98 -5.62
N ALA A 373 -13.06 -1.00 -4.71
CA ALA A 373 -12.40 -1.05 -3.39
C ALA A 373 -13.31 -0.61 -2.23
N HIS A 374 -14.64 -0.81 -2.36
CA HIS A 374 -15.60 -0.45 -1.32
C HIS A 374 -15.36 -1.24 -0.04
N PRO A 375 -15.26 -0.60 1.14
CA PRO A 375 -14.95 -1.27 2.41
C PRO A 375 -15.90 -2.42 2.76
N ASP A 376 -17.21 -2.23 2.57
CA ASP A 376 -18.21 -3.26 2.88
C ASP A 376 -18.17 -4.44 1.92
N ALA A 377 -17.91 -4.20 0.63
CA ALA A 377 -17.74 -5.27 -0.35
C ALA A 377 -16.50 -6.12 0.00
N TYR A 378 -15.39 -5.45 0.32
CA TYR A 378 -14.17 -6.11 0.79
C TYR A 378 -14.43 -6.93 2.05
N ARG A 379 -15.11 -6.37 3.06
CA ARG A 379 -15.45 -7.05 4.31
C ARG A 379 -16.24 -8.34 4.06
N ARG A 380 -17.31 -8.26 3.25
CA ARG A 380 -18.14 -9.44 2.91
C ARG A 380 -17.32 -10.52 2.18
N THR A 381 -16.53 -10.12 1.19
CA THR A 381 -15.69 -11.04 0.42
C THR A 381 -14.62 -11.69 1.30
N LEU A 382 -13.98 -10.91 2.17
CA LEU A 382 -12.98 -11.43 3.11
C LEU A 382 -13.60 -12.40 4.12
N ALA A 383 -14.78 -12.08 4.67
CA ALA A 383 -15.49 -12.95 5.59
C ALA A 383 -15.86 -14.28 4.93
N ALA A 384 -16.38 -14.25 3.71
CA ALA A 384 -16.68 -15.45 2.92
C ALA A 384 -15.42 -16.30 2.66
N ALA A 385 -14.31 -15.66 2.32
CA ALA A 385 -13.02 -16.33 2.12
C ALA A 385 -12.51 -16.99 3.42
N ILE A 386 -12.61 -16.30 4.56
CA ILE A 386 -12.24 -16.83 5.87
C ILE A 386 -13.09 -18.08 6.21
N GLN A 387 -14.41 -18.00 6.06
CA GLN A 387 -15.30 -19.11 6.34
C GLN A 387 -15.04 -20.32 5.41
N ARG A 388 -14.79 -20.06 4.12
CA ARG A 388 -14.44 -21.10 3.14
C ARG A 388 -13.14 -21.81 3.52
N VAL A 389 -12.11 -21.04 3.88
CA VAL A 389 -10.80 -21.57 4.28
C VAL A 389 -10.90 -22.33 5.61
N ALA A 390 -11.68 -21.87 6.58
CA ALA A 390 -11.93 -22.57 7.84
C ALA A 390 -12.58 -23.95 7.64
N ASN A 391 -13.50 -24.03 6.66
CA ASN A 391 -14.25 -25.27 6.36
C ASN A 391 -13.52 -26.21 5.39
N SER A 392 -12.41 -25.77 4.77
CA SER A 392 -11.60 -26.64 3.94
C SER A 392 -10.84 -27.62 4.82
N THR A 393 -11.28 -28.88 4.87
CA THR A 393 -10.51 -29.96 5.46
C THR A 393 -9.20 -30.09 4.71
N GLN A 394 -8.07 -29.81 5.35
CA GLN A 394 -6.77 -30.17 4.79
C GLN A 394 -6.73 -31.70 4.67
N PRO A 395 -6.52 -32.27 3.47
CA PRO A 395 -6.02 -33.63 3.42
C PRO A 395 -4.67 -33.63 4.13
N ALA A 396 -4.51 -34.51 5.13
CA ALA A 396 -3.24 -34.73 5.79
C ALA A 396 -2.17 -35.00 4.72
N ARG A 397 -1.39 -33.98 4.35
CA ARG A 397 -0.26 -34.17 3.44
C ARG A 397 0.78 -34.94 4.24
N THR A 398 0.84 -36.25 3.98
CA THR A 398 1.85 -37.18 4.52
C THR A 398 3.22 -36.57 4.23
N ILE A 399 3.93 -36.27 5.29
CA ILE A 399 5.34 -35.82 5.24
C ILE A 399 6.13 -37.05 4.77
N ARG A 400 6.62 -37.04 3.52
CA ARG A 400 7.71 -37.89 3.07
C ARG A 400 9.02 -37.15 3.18
#